data_e4f3aea1eff75f500db804d221c8162a
#
_entry.id   e4f3aea1eff75f500db804d221c8162a
#
_cell.length_a   1.000
_cell.length_b   1.000
_cell.length_c   1.000
_cell.angle_alpha   90.00
_cell.angle_beta   90.00
_cell.angle_gamma   90.00
#
_symmetry.space_group_name_H-M   'P 1'
#
loop_
_entity.id
_entity.type
_entity.pdbx_description
1 polymer ?
#
loop_
_entity_poly.entity_id
_entity_poly.type
_entity_poly.pdbx_seq_one_letter_code
_entity_poly.pdbx_strand_id
1 'polypeptide(L)'
;IYTTVVVVVVAAVLAFVSETLKPKQEANVKADAISQMLTASKFYEKSELDAMSNEQKIDAYKAVAKSSVLVNAEGQECGTLDLSKQEIYTTGQLKAQDNLIKKGSADFKLPVFVFEKDGQNVTVIPCYGAGLWGPIWGYIALNEDLQTIRGAYFDHASETPGLGAKIKDDPSFRAEFEGKKVDFEDAEAFQVVKGGAGEKANAVDAISGASITSKALGVSINNWLQAYKPFLKAAASNAAQPEEENAADSLSVSADSLAIAK
;
A
#
# COMPACT_ATOMS: atom_id res chain seq x y z
N ILE A 1 -36.24 35.48 -12.91
CA ILE A 1 -35.97 34.92 -14.27
C ILE A 1 -34.50 35.12 -14.66
N TYR A 2 -33.95 36.36 -14.64
CA TYR A 2 -32.54 36.61 -15.03
C TYR A 2 -31.53 35.83 -14.18
N THR A 3 -31.64 35.89 -12.86
CA THR A 3 -30.78 35.14 -11.92
C THR A 3 -30.86 33.61 -12.12
N THR A 4 -32.06 33.09 -12.38
CA THR A 4 -32.27 31.68 -12.64
C THR A 4 -31.56 31.24 -13.92
N VAL A 5 -31.64 32.04 -14.98
CA VAL A 5 -30.97 31.75 -16.26
C VAL A 5 -29.44 31.76 -16.06
N VAL A 6 -28.90 32.73 -15.34
CA VAL A 6 -27.45 32.80 -15.06
C VAL A 6 -26.99 31.60 -14.27
N VAL A 7 -27.72 31.19 -13.22
CA VAL A 7 -27.38 30.00 -12.40
C VAL A 7 -27.39 28.75 -13.26
N VAL A 8 -28.39 28.54 -14.12
CA VAL A 8 -28.48 27.39 -15.01
C VAL A 8 -27.31 27.34 -15.99
N VAL A 9 -26.97 28.50 -16.60
CA VAL A 9 -25.85 28.56 -17.54
C VAL A 9 -24.53 28.26 -16.84
N VAL A 10 -24.28 28.86 -15.68
CA VAL A 10 -23.05 28.60 -14.90
C VAL A 10 -22.98 27.12 -14.47
N ALA A 11 -24.08 26.54 -13.99
CA ALA A 11 -24.12 25.13 -13.62
C ALA A 11 -23.83 24.19 -14.80
N ALA A 12 -24.41 24.50 -15.98
CA ALA A 12 -24.17 23.73 -17.19
C ALA A 12 -22.70 23.81 -17.65
N VAL A 13 -22.09 25.00 -17.61
CA VAL A 13 -20.67 25.18 -17.96
C VAL A 13 -19.78 24.42 -16.97
N LEU A 14 -20.03 24.54 -15.66
CA LEU A 14 -19.25 23.82 -14.65
C LEU A 14 -19.38 22.29 -14.80
N ALA A 15 -20.58 21.79 -15.05
CA ALA A 15 -20.80 20.36 -15.28
C ALA A 15 -20.07 19.86 -16.54
N PHE A 16 -20.12 20.63 -17.63
CA PHE A 16 -19.41 20.29 -18.87
C PHE A 16 -17.89 20.26 -18.67
N VAL A 17 -17.31 21.30 -18.02
CA VAL A 17 -15.88 21.35 -17.73
C VAL A 17 -15.47 20.22 -16.81
N SER A 18 -16.24 19.94 -15.75
CA SER A 18 -15.99 18.83 -14.81
C SER A 18 -15.95 17.49 -15.53
N GLU A 19 -16.95 17.19 -16.37
CA GLU A 19 -17.00 15.91 -17.10
C GLU A 19 -15.87 15.77 -18.12
N THR A 20 -15.50 16.86 -18.79
CA THR A 20 -14.39 16.88 -19.76
C THR A 20 -13.03 16.64 -19.11
N LEU A 21 -12.83 17.14 -17.87
CA LEU A 21 -11.57 17.01 -17.14
C LEU A 21 -11.44 15.70 -16.37
N LYS A 22 -12.55 15.02 -16.10
CA LYS A 22 -12.59 13.78 -15.29
C LYS A 22 -11.60 12.70 -15.74
N PRO A 23 -11.46 12.34 -17.04
CA PRO A 23 -10.50 11.33 -17.46
C PRO A 23 -9.05 11.73 -17.16
N LYS A 24 -8.72 13.02 -17.28
CA LYS A 24 -7.38 13.53 -16.94
C LYS A 24 -7.12 13.49 -15.44
N GLN A 25 -8.13 13.83 -14.65
CA GLN A 25 -8.03 13.77 -13.18
C GLN A 25 -7.83 12.31 -12.72
N GLU A 26 -8.59 11.36 -13.26
CA GLU A 26 -8.44 9.94 -12.95
C GLU A 26 -7.05 9.41 -13.33
N ALA A 27 -6.53 9.81 -14.50
CA ALA A 27 -5.17 9.46 -14.91
C ALA A 27 -4.10 10.03 -13.97
N ASN A 28 -4.25 11.28 -13.53
CA ASN A 28 -3.34 11.91 -12.58
C ASN A 28 -3.38 11.18 -11.21
N VAL A 29 -4.58 10.94 -10.66
CA VAL A 29 -4.75 10.22 -9.38
C VAL A 29 -4.10 8.84 -9.44
N LYS A 30 -4.26 8.14 -10.56
CA LYS A 30 -3.63 6.84 -10.79
C LYS A 30 -2.10 6.93 -10.82
N ALA A 31 -1.56 7.88 -11.60
CA ALA A 31 -0.12 8.09 -11.69
C ALA A 31 0.49 8.52 -10.35
N ASP A 32 -0.24 9.31 -9.55
CA ASP A 32 0.20 9.70 -8.21
C ASP A 32 0.24 8.52 -7.25
N ALA A 33 -0.79 7.67 -7.22
CA ALA A 33 -0.80 6.47 -6.39
C ALA A 33 0.33 5.49 -6.78
N ILE A 34 0.57 5.32 -8.09
CA ILE A 34 1.70 4.54 -8.61
C ILE A 34 3.03 5.14 -8.12
N SER A 35 3.20 6.45 -8.24
CA SER A 35 4.41 7.15 -7.76
C SER A 35 4.63 6.94 -6.25
N GLN A 36 3.55 6.98 -5.45
CA GLN A 36 3.61 6.73 -4.01
C GLN A 36 4.05 5.29 -3.70
N MET A 37 3.51 4.30 -4.40
CA MET A 37 3.91 2.88 -4.25
C MET A 37 5.37 2.65 -4.65
N LEU A 38 5.81 3.22 -5.77
CA LEU A 38 7.18 3.12 -6.25
C LEU A 38 8.18 3.80 -5.30
N THR A 39 7.81 4.94 -4.73
CA THR A 39 8.61 5.62 -3.69
C THR A 39 8.69 4.77 -2.41
N ALA A 40 7.56 4.22 -1.95
CA ALA A 40 7.54 3.36 -0.76
C ALA A 40 8.41 2.11 -0.95
N SER A 41 8.40 1.51 -2.15
CA SER A 41 9.20 0.32 -2.48
C SER A 41 10.71 0.59 -2.51
N LYS A 42 11.15 1.86 -2.55
CA LYS A 42 12.56 2.25 -2.72
C LYS A 42 13.20 1.76 -4.04
N PHE A 43 12.40 1.41 -5.03
CA PHE A 43 12.91 1.07 -6.36
C PHE A 43 13.15 2.30 -7.23
N TYR A 44 12.51 3.43 -6.88
CA TYR A 44 12.68 4.72 -7.50
C TYR A 44 12.70 5.82 -6.43
N GLU A 45 13.57 6.81 -6.64
CA GLU A 45 13.59 7.99 -5.79
C GLU A 45 12.42 8.93 -6.11
N LYS A 46 11.88 9.59 -5.08
CA LYS A 46 10.76 10.53 -5.28
C LYS A 46 11.09 11.63 -6.28
N SER A 47 12.30 12.20 -6.22
CA SER A 47 12.76 13.25 -7.13
C SER A 47 12.80 12.80 -8.60
N GLU A 48 13.16 11.53 -8.83
CA GLU A 48 13.14 10.92 -10.16
C GLU A 48 11.69 10.80 -10.66
N LEU A 49 10.79 10.25 -9.85
CA LEU A 49 9.38 10.11 -10.19
C LEU A 49 8.67 11.45 -10.39
N ASP A 50 9.03 12.49 -9.63
CA ASP A 50 8.46 13.82 -9.78
C ASP A 50 8.84 14.48 -11.13
N ALA A 51 9.97 14.10 -11.72
CA ALA A 51 10.40 14.55 -13.03
C ALA A 51 9.75 13.76 -14.19
N MET A 52 9.12 12.62 -13.92
CA MET A 52 8.49 11.76 -14.92
C MET A 52 7.10 12.24 -15.33
N SER A 53 6.73 12.04 -16.60
CA SER A 53 5.34 12.14 -17.05
C SER A 53 4.49 11.00 -16.47
N ASN A 54 3.15 11.12 -16.53
CA ASN A 54 2.25 10.06 -16.09
C ASN A 54 2.50 8.73 -16.82
N GLU A 55 2.78 8.78 -18.13
CA GLU A 55 3.09 7.60 -18.93
C GLU A 55 4.39 6.93 -18.46
N GLN A 56 5.44 7.72 -18.21
CA GLN A 56 6.70 7.21 -17.70
C GLN A 56 6.56 6.56 -16.30
N LYS A 57 5.72 7.12 -15.41
CA LYS A 57 5.40 6.49 -14.12
C LYS A 57 4.68 5.16 -14.28
N ILE A 58 3.74 5.08 -15.23
CA ILE A 58 3.05 3.84 -15.56
C ILE A 58 4.02 2.79 -16.12
N ASP A 59 4.95 3.19 -16.98
CA ASP A 59 5.96 2.27 -17.53
C ASP A 59 6.95 1.80 -16.46
N ALA A 60 7.35 2.68 -15.54
CA ALA A 60 8.15 2.31 -14.37
C ALA A 60 7.41 1.29 -13.47
N TYR A 61 6.11 1.48 -13.27
CA TYR A 61 5.29 0.51 -12.54
C TYR A 61 5.25 -0.85 -13.23
N LYS A 62 4.97 -0.89 -14.54
CA LYS A 62 4.94 -2.13 -15.33
C LYS A 62 6.29 -2.88 -15.32
N ALA A 63 7.39 -2.14 -15.24
CA ALA A 63 8.72 -2.72 -15.20
C ALA A 63 9.02 -3.50 -13.91
N VAL A 64 8.33 -3.19 -12.82
CA VAL A 64 8.56 -3.82 -11.51
C VAL A 64 7.36 -4.57 -10.95
N ALA A 65 6.14 -4.35 -11.45
CA ALA A 65 4.93 -5.00 -10.95
C ALA A 65 4.92 -6.48 -11.34
N LYS A 66 5.00 -7.37 -10.34
CA LYS A 66 5.03 -8.83 -10.50
C LYS A 66 3.64 -9.44 -10.33
N SER A 67 2.96 -9.09 -9.25
CA SER A 67 1.60 -9.56 -8.97
C SER A 67 0.80 -8.53 -8.18
N SER A 68 -0.52 -8.66 -8.26
CA SER A 68 -1.44 -7.82 -7.49
C SER A 68 -2.68 -8.64 -7.16
N VAL A 69 -2.91 -8.86 -5.88
CA VAL A 69 -4.00 -9.71 -5.38
C VAL A 69 -4.87 -8.95 -4.39
N LEU A 70 -6.08 -9.43 -4.20
CA LEU A 70 -6.98 -9.01 -3.12
C LEU A 70 -7.02 -10.10 -2.06
N VAL A 71 -6.91 -9.72 -0.80
CA VAL A 71 -6.97 -10.64 0.33
C VAL A 71 -8.17 -10.33 1.22
N ASN A 72 -8.80 -11.38 1.74
CA ASN A 72 -9.95 -11.30 2.64
C ASN A 72 -9.52 -11.28 4.12
N ALA A 73 -10.50 -11.29 5.03
CA ALA A 73 -10.25 -11.27 6.47
C ALA A 73 -9.53 -12.51 7.02
N GLU A 74 -9.65 -13.64 6.35
CA GLU A 74 -8.94 -14.89 6.66
C GLU A 74 -7.51 -14.92 6.13
N GLY A 75 -7.09 -13.88 5.39
CA GLY A 75 -5.77 -13.81 4.75
C GLY A 75 -5.68 -14.62 3.45
N GLN A 76 -6.80 -15.06 2.89
CA GLN A 76 -6.83 -15.81 1.64
C GLN A 76 -6.94 -14.87 0.44
N GLU A 77 -6.32 -15.25 -0.66
CA GLU A 77 -6.52 -14.55 -1.93
C GLU A 77 -7.95 -14.74 -2.42
N CYS A 78 -8.65 -13.64 -2.68
CA CYS A 78 -10.06 -13.63 -3.08
C CYS A 78 -10.32 -12.88 -4.39
N GLY A 79 -9.27 -12.49 -5.10
CA GLY A 79 -9.33 -11.82 -6.39
C GLY A 79 -7.97 -11.27 -6.81
N THR A 80 -7.90 -10.77 -8.03
CA THR A 80 -6.71 -10.12 -8.59
C THR A 80 -7.06 -8.75 -9.13
N LEU A 81 -6.07 -7.85 -9.18
CA LEU A 81 -6.15 -6.59 -9.89
C LEU A 81 -5.42 -6.72 -11.23
N ASP A 82 -5.98 -6.17 -12.28
CA ASP A 82 -5.39 -6.25 -13.62
C ASP A 82 -4.16 -5.33 -13.74
N LEU A 83 -2.97 -5.93 -13.68
CA LEU A 83 -1.70 -5.20 -13.82
C LEU A 83 -1.57 -4.54 -15.19
N SER A 84 -2.13 -5.13 -16.26
CA SER A 84 -2.06 -4.56 -17.60
C SER A 84 -2.82 -3.24 -17.71
N LYS A 85 -3.91 -3.11 -16.95
CA LYS A 85 -4.70 -1.88 -16.80
C LYS A 85 -4.24 -1.01 -15.63
N GLN A 86 -3.21 -1.43 -14.91
CA GLN A 86 -2.73 -0.81 -13.68
C GLN A 86 -3.91 -0.53 -12.73
N GLU A 87 -4.70 -1.56 -12.45
CA GLU A 87 -5.78 -1.45 -11.49
C GLU A 87 -5.21 -1.25 -10.09
N ILE A 88 -5.65 -0.20 -9.43
CA ILE A 88 -5.28 0.17 -8.07
C ILE A 88 -6.53 0.64 -7.32
N TYR A 89 -6.48 0.58 -6.01
CA TYR A 89 -7.55 1.18 -5.22
C TYR A 89 -7.39 2.69 -5.16
N THR A 90 -8.46 3.40 -5.52
CA THR A 90 -8.60 4.83 -5.29
C THR A 90 -8.74 5.12 -3.79
N THR A 91 -8.50 6.35 -3.37
CA THR A 91 -8.72 6.79 -1.98
C THR A 91 -10.16 6.54 -1.51
N GLY A 92 -11.15 6.61 -2.44
CA GLY A 92 -12.55 6.26 -2.15
C GLY A 92 -12.74 4.77 -1.85
N GLN A 93 -12.08 3.89 -2.61
CA GLN A 93 -12.10 2.45 -2.36
C GLN A 93 -11.36 2.11 -1.06
N LEU A 94 -10.18 2.71 -0.79
CA LEU A 94 -9.47 2.54 0.48
C LEU A 94 -10.34 2.98 1.66
N LYS A 95 -11.06 4.12 1.56
CA LYS A 95 -12.02 4.57 2.57
C LYS A 95 -13.14 3.56 2.82
N ALA A 96 -13.64 2.91 1.76
CA ALA A 96 -14.68 1.90 1.90
C ALA A 96 -14.15 0.68 2.69
N GLN A 97 -12.93 0.22 2.40
CA GLN A 97 -12.30 -0.87 3.16
C GLN A 97 -12.01 -0.47 4.61
N ASP A 98 -11.48 0.72 4.86
CA ASP A 98 -11.24 1.25 6.21
C ASP A 98 -12.52 1.27 7.07
N ASN A 99 -13.66 1.64 6.47
CA ASN A 99 -14.95 1.59 7.13
C ASN A 99 -15.39 0.17 7.51
N LEU A 100 -15.08 -0.83 6.67
CA LEU A 100 -15.36 -2.24 6.97
C LEU A 100 -14.47 -2.75 8.11
N ILE A 101 -13.17 -2.45 8.05
CA ILE A 101 -12.19 -2.79 9.10
C ILE A 101 -12.65 -2.20 10.45
N LYS A 102 -12.97 -0.91 10.49
CA LYS A 102 -13.41 -0.22 11.71
C LYS A 102 -14.72 -0.75 12.31
N LYS A 103 -15.58 -1.29 11.46
CA LYS A 103 -16.84 -1.95 11.89
C LYS A 103 -16.61 -3.40 12.34
N GLY A 104 -15.41 -3.95 12.21
CA GLY A 104 -15.14 -5.36 12.48
C GLY A 104 -15.80 -6.31 11.49
N SER A 105 -16.16 -5.82 10.28
CA SER A 105 -16.70 -6.68 9.21
C SER A 105 -15.60 -7.54 8.61
N ALA A 106 -15.93 -8.78 8.25
CA ALA A 106 -15.06 -9.67 7.48
C ALA A 106 -15.16 -9.48 5.96
N ASP A 107 -16.04 -8.57 5.48
CA ASP A 107 -16.33 -8.40 4.04
C ASP A 107 -15.29 -7.55 3.29
N PHE A 108 -14.23 -7.09 3.96
CA PHE A 108 -13.20 -6.30 3.30
C PHE A 108 -12.36 -7.15 2.33
N LYS A 109 -11.84 -6.46 1.32
CA LYS A 109 -10.90 -7.02 0.34
C LYS A 109 -9.75 -6.05 0.18
N LEU A 110 -8.58 -6.42 0.67
CA LEU A 110 -7.43 -5.52 0.73
C LEU A 110 -6.43 -5.83 -0.38
N PRO A 111 -5.96 -4.82 -1.13
CA PRO A 111 -5.00 -5.03 -2.20
C PRO A 111 -3.59 -5.24 -1.65
N VAL A 112 -2.89 -6.21 -2.21
CA VAL A 112 -1.47 -6.50 -1.98
C VAL A 112 -0.76 -6.44 -3.32
N PHE A 113 0.29 -5.64 -3.42
CA PHE A 113 1.12 -5.51 -4.62
C PHE A 113 2.49 -6.12 -4.36
N VAL A 114 2.96 -6.97 -5.24
CA VAL A 114 4.33 -7.49 -5.19
C VAL A 114 5.11 -6.88 -6.35
N PHE A 115 6.18 -6.20 -6.02
CA PHE A 115 7.13 -5.64 -6.98
C PHE A 115 8.41 -6.45 -6.96
N GLU A 116 9.05 -6.56 -8.13
CA GLU A 116 10.34 -7.22 -8.29
C GLU A 116 11.27 -6.33 -9.11
N LYS A 117 12.48 -6.13 -8.62
CA LYS A 117 13.55 -5.46 -9.34
C LYS A 117 14.89 -6.05 -8.90
N ASP A 118 15.75 -6.38 -9.86
CA ASP A 118 17.08 -6.93 -9.62
C ASP A 118 17.10 -8.18 -8.71
N GLY A 119 16.07 -9.03 -8.83
CA GLY A 119 15.91 -10.24 -8.03
C GLY A 119 15.38 -10.02 -6.61
N GLN A 120 15.06 -8.79 -6.23
CA GLN A 120 14.48 -8.47 -4.93
C GLN A 120 12.96 -8.33 -5.04
N ASN A 121 12.22 -9.07 -4.22
CA ASN A 121 10.78 -8.93 -4.10
C ASN A 121 10.43 -7.97 -2.95
N VAL A 122 9.46 -7.11 -3.18
CA VAL A 122 8.96 -6.13 -2.21
C VAL A 122 7.44 -6.18 -2.21
N THR A 123 6.85 -6.40 -1.04
CA THR A 123 5.40 -6.40 -0.88
C THR A 123 4.93 -5.02 -0.44
N VAL A 124 4.06 -4.39 -1.23
CA VAL A 124 3.51 -3.06 -0.95
C VAL A 124 2.04 -3.18 -0.59
N ILE A 125 1.68 -2.67 0.57
CA ILE A 125 0.31 -2.65 1.10
C ILE A 125 -0.11 -1.22 1.39
N PRO A 126 -1.35 -0.81 1.03
CA PRO A 126 -1.88 0.49 1.40
C PRO A 126 -2.35 0.53 2.84
N CYS A 127 -2.50 1.75 3.36
CA CYS A 127 -3.26 2.07 4.56
C CYS A 127 -4.08 3.34 4.35
N TYR A 128 -5.15 3.50 5.12
CA TYR A 128 -6.04 4.65 5.05
C TYR A 128 -6.58 5.00 6.43
N GLY A 129 -6.85 6.27 6.68
CA GLY A 129 -7.49 6.72 7.90
C GLY A 129 -7.97 8.17 7.84
N ALA A 130 -8.42 8.67 9.00
CA ALA A 130 -8.84 10.06 9.15
C ALA A 130 -7.78 10.81 9.95
N GLY A 131 -7.15 11.81 9.33
CA GLY A 131 -6.28 12.76 9.98
C GLY A 131 -7.05 13.83 10.76
N LEU A 132 -6.40 14.95 11.07
CA LEU A 132 -7.03 16.05 11.79
C LEU A 132 -8.00 16.84 10.91
N TRP A 133 -7.61 17.14 9.68
CA TRP A 133 -8.38 17.98 8.76
C TRP A 133 -8.96 17.25 7.56
N GLY A 134 -8.62 16.00 7.38
CA GLY A 134 -9.12 15.21 6.26
C GLY A 134 -8.56 13.80 6.24
N PRO A 135 -8.85 13.04 5.18
CA PRO A 135 -8.28 11.72 5.03
C PRO A 135 -6.75 11.76 4.89
N ILE A 136 -6.12 10.75 5.45
CA ILE A 136 -4.73 10.40 5.27
C ILE A 136 -4.65 8.99 4.71
N TRP A 137 -3.67 8.72 3.87
CA TRP A 137 -3.44 7.39 3.30
C TRP A 137 -1.95 7.22 3.01
N GLY A 138 -1.56 6.02 2.67
CA GLY A 138 -0.19 5.75 2.29
C GLY A 138 0.03 4.31 1.89
N TYR A 139 1.30 4.00 1.65
CA TYR A 139 1.78 2.70 1.28
C TYR A 139 2.97 2.32 2.15
N ILE A 140 2.97 1.09 2.63
CA ILE A 140 4.07 0.50 3.39
C ILE A 140 4.63 -0.62 2.52
N ALA A 141 5.92 -0.58 2.29
CA ALA A 141 6.65 -1.60 1.56
C ALA A 141 7.41 -2.50 2.56
N LEU A 142 7.22 -3.79 2.43
CA LEU A 142 7.85 -4.81 3.26
C LEU A 142 8.88 -5.57 2.43
N ASN A 143 10.01 -5.92 3.05
CA ASN A 143 11.00 -6.82 2.48
C ASN A 143 10.43 -8.24 2.34
N GLU A 144 11.22 -9.16 1.81
CA GLU A 144 10.81 -10.57 1.58
C GLU A 144 10.42 -11.33 2.85
N ASP A 145 10.89 -10.86 4.01
CA ASP A 145 10.49 -11.41 5.33
C ASP A 145 9.07 -11.01 5.75
N LEU A 146 8.41 -10.12 5.00
CA LEU A 146 7.07 -9.59 5.24
C LEU A 146 6.88 -8.94 6.63
N GLN A 147 7.95 -8.60 7.29
CA GLN A 147 8.00 -7.97 8.61
C GLN A 147 8.84 -6.69 8.64
N THR A 148 9.99 -6.70 7.95
CA THR A 148 10.87 -5.53 7.92
C THR A 148 10.37 -4.52 6.89
N ILE A 149 10.12 -3.30 7.36
CA ILE A 149 9.70 -2.19 6.49
C ILE A 149 10.90 -1.75 5.65
N ARG A 150 10.76 -1.84 4.34
CA ARG A 150 11.73 -1.33 3.37
C ARG A 150 11.63 0.19 3.21
N GLY A 151 10.41 0.68 3.23
CA GLY A 151 10.11 2.10 3.14
C GLY A 151 8.61 2.35 3.26
N ALA A 152 8.24 3.61 3.40
CA ALA A 152 6.85 4.04 3.48
C ALA A 152 6.65 5.38 2.78
N TYR A 153 5.46 5.62 2.28
CA TYR A 153 5.04 6.90 1.75
C TYR A 153 3.62 7.22 2.21
N PHE A 154 3.41 8.42 2.71
CA PHE A 154 2.10 8.87 3.17
C PHE A 154 1.68 10.15 2.46
N ASP A 155 0.38 10.34 2.33
CA ASP A 155 -0.24 11.52 1.76
C ASP A 155 -1.49 11.92 2.55
N HIS A 156 -2.01 13.09 2.28
CA HIS A 156 -3.17 13.66 2.96
C HIS A 156 -3.98 14.57 2.04
N ALA A 157 -5.25 14.77 2.37
CA ALA A 157 -6.10 15.69 1.61
C ALA A 157 -5.91 17.15 2.01
N SER A 158 -5.74 17.44 3.31
CA SER A 158 -5.87 18.81 3.81
C SER A 158 -5.18 19.08 5.15
N GLU A 159 -4.10 18.34 5.48
CA GLU A 159 -3.36 18.61 6.71
C GLU A 159 -2.59 19.95 6.64
N THR A 160 -2.30 20.52 7.80
CA THR A 160 -1.66 21.84 7.89
C THR A 160 -0.19 21.78 7.44
N PRO A 161 0.23 22.65 6.48
CA PRO A 161 1.64 22.76 6.07
C PRO A 161 2.59 23.01 7.25
N GLY A 162 3.74 22.36 7.26
CA GLY A 162 4.73 22.45 8.33
C GLY A 162 4.35 21.72 9.63
N LEU A 163 3.16 21.17 9.75
CA LEU A 163 2.65 20.37 10.87
C LEU A 163 2.23 18.99 10.37
N GLY A 164 0.91 18.70 10.30
CA GLY A 164 0.40 17.41 9.85
C GLY A 164 0.80 17.03 8.43
N ALA A 165 0.96 18.00 7.53
CA ALA A 165 1.43 17.77 6.16
C ALA A 165 2.85 17.16 6.08
N LYS A 166 3.65 17.23 7.15
CA LYS A 166 4.97 16.60 7.20
C LYS A 166 4.95 15.08 7.02
N ILE A 167 3.82 14.40 7.23
CA ILE A 167 3.71 12.97 6.88
C ILE A 167 4.07 12.72 5.40
N LYS A 168 3.78 13.70 4.53
CA LYS A 168 4.10 13.70 3.10
C LYS A 168 5.38 14.48 2.80
N ASP A 169 5.49 15.69 3.36
CA ASP A 169 6.46 16.70 2.90
C ASP A 169 7.85 16.51 3.51
N ASP A 170 7.96 15.79 4.65
CA ASP A 170 9.23 15.60 5.36
C ASP A 170 9.87 14.24 5.03
N PRO A 171 10.93 14.20 4.21
CA PRO A 171 11.62 12.96 3.91
C PRO A 171 12.24 12.30 5.16
N SER A 172 12.65 13.07 6.17
CA SER A 172 13.26 12.52 7.39
C SER A 172 12.24 11.71 8.19
N PHE A 173 10.99 12.17 8.28
CA PHE A 173 9.92 11.41 8.92
C PHE A 173 9.67 10.07 8.22
N ARG A 174 9.66 10.06 6.89
CA ARG A 174 9.47 8.79 6.15
C ARG A 174 10.67 7.85 6.27
N ALA A 175 11.88 8.39 6.36
CA ALA A 175 13.09 7.61 6.53
C ALA A 175 13.15 6.85 7.87
N GLU A 176 12.46 7.34 8.92
CA GLU A 176 12.37 6.65 10.20
C GLU A 176 11.70 5.26 10.11
N PHE A 177 10.89 5.01 9.08
CA PHE A 177 10.24 3.72 8.88
C PHE A 177 11.19 2.64 8.36
N GLU A 178 12.31 3.03 7.72
CA GLU A 178 13.24 2.08 7.09
C GLU A 178 13.91 1.19 8.13
N GLY A 179 13.88 -0.11 7.88
CA GLY A 179 14.46 -1.11 8.79
C GLY A 179 13.65 -1.37 10.05
N LYS A 180 12.56 -0.62 10.30
CA LYS A 180 11.63 -0.93 11.39
C LYS A 180 10.88 -2.21 11.09
N LYS A 181 10.37 -2.86 12.15
CA LYS A 181 9.68 -4.15 12.04
C LYS A 181 8.22 -4.02 12.42
N VAL A 182 7.37 -4.75 11.71
CA VAL A 182 5.98 -4.97 12.11
C VAL A 182 5.98 -6.11 13.13
N ASP A 183 5.49 -5.87 14.33
CA ASP A 183 5.40 -6.86 15.40
C ASP A 183 3.93 -7.23 15.67
N PHE A 184 3.51 -8.38 15.16
CA PHE A 184 2.15 -8.89 15.35
C PHE A 184 1.91 -9.56 16.70
N GLU A 185 2.93 -9.71 17.53
CA GLU A 185 2.81 -10.22 18.90
C GLU A 185 2.60 -9.08 19.90
N ASP A 186 2.97 -7.85 19.54
CA ASP A 186 2.63 -6.65 20.32
C ASP A 186 1.14 -6.29 20.16
N ALA A 187 0.57 -5.61 21.15
CA ALA A 187 -0.78 -5.08 21.11
C ALA A 187 -1.00 -4.10 19.95
N GLU A 188 0.03 -3.33 19.61
CA GLU A 188 0.08 -2.46 18.44
C GLU A 188 1.23 -2.93 17.53
N ALA A 189 0.88 -3.48 16.36
CA ALA A 189 1.83 -4.02 15.41
C ALA A 189 2.87 -2.97 14.96
N PHE A 190 2.50 -1.69 14.93
CA PHE A 190 3.37 -0.56 14.64
C PHE A 190 2.87 0.71 15.33
N GLN A 191 3.77 1.55 15.84
CA GLN A 191 3.43 2.71 16.64
C GLN A 191 4.05 4.00 16.06
N VAL A 192 3.33 5.11 16.20
CA VAL A 192 3.86 6.47 16.03
C VAL A 192 3.76 7.16 17.38
N VAL A 193 4.89 7.33 18.07
CA VAL A 193 4.93 7.67 19.50
C VAL A 193 5.36 9.11 19.75
N LYS A 194 4.69 9.76 20.69
CA LYS A 194 5.07 11.08 21.18
C LYS A 194 6.16 10.94 22.24
N GLY A 195 7.19 11.77 22.12
CA GLY A 195 8.30 11.79 23.08
C GLY A 195 9.48 10.90 22.71
N GLY A 196 9.44 10.32 21.52
CA GLY A 196 10.48 9.52 20.93
C GLY A 196 10.23 8.01 21.00
N ALA A 197 10.46 7.34 19.87
CA ALA A 197 10.37 5.89 19.74
C ALA A 197 11.55 5.17 20.39
N GLY A 198 12.67 5.88 20.55
CA GLY A 198 13.91 5.31 21.06
C GLY A 198 14.37 4.13 20.19
N GLU A 199 14.79 3.04 20.84
CA GLU A 199 15.27 1.83 20.19
C GLU A 199 14.15 0.82 19.82
N LYS A 200 12.86 1.19 19.97
CA LYS A 200 11.76 0.28 19.61
C LYS A 200 11.81 -0.08 18.13
N ALA A 201 11.80 -1.37 17.85
CA ALA A 201 11.86 -1.88 16.49
C ALA A 201 10.58 -1.61 15.70
N ASN A 202 9.41 -1.54 16.38
CA ASN A 202 8.08 -1.34 15.77
C ASN A 202 7.52 0.06 16.00
N ALA A 203 8.36 1.08 16.12
CA ALA A 203 7.90 2.44 16.38
C ALA A 203 8.78 3.51 15.70
N VAL A 204 8.14 4.64 15.38
CA VAL A 204 8.77 5.88 14.89
C VAL A 204 8.31 7.07 15.73
N ASP A 205 9.01 8.19 15.62
CA ASP A 205 8.70 9.41 16.33
C ASP A 205 7.46 10.11 15.77
N ALA A 206 6.63 10.64 16.64
CA ALA A 206 5.56 11.53 16.22
C ALA A 206 6.10 12.89 15.79
N ILE A 207 5.48 13.47 14.76
CA ILE A 207 5.85 14.81 14.26
C ILE A 207 5.57 15.85 15.35
N SER A 208 6.59 16.63 15.69
CA SER A 208 6.47 17.72 16.65
C SER A 208 5.45 18.76 16.17
N GLY A 209 4.53 19.14 17.05
CA GLY A 209 3.44 20.06 16.74
C GLY A 209 2.25 19.45 15.99
N ALA A 210 2.34 18.18 15.55
CA ALA A 210 1.28 17.48 14.82
C ALA A 210 0.82 16.19 15.52
N SER A 211 0.68 16.22 16.84
CA SER A 211 0.38 15.03 17.66
C SER A 211 -0.93 14.32 17.26
N ILE A 212 -1.95 15.06 16.82
CA ILE A 212 -3.25 14.47 16.42
C ILE A 212 -3.08 13.72 15.11
N THR A 213 -2.46 14.31 14.09
CA THR A 213 -2.20 13.66 12.80
C THR A 213 -1.27 12.47 12.96
N SER A 214 -0.21 12.60 13.76
CA SER A 214 0.72 11.50 14.06
C SER A 214 0.02 10.32 14.73
N LYS A 215 -0.81 10.59 15.75
CA LYS A 215 -1.61 9.54 16.39
C LYS A 215 -2.59 8.90 15.41
N ALA A 216 -3.26 9.70 14.57
CA ALA A 216 -4.19 9.20 13.56
C ALA A 216 -3.47 8.31 12.55
N LEU A 217 -2.25 8.68 12.13
CA LEU A 217 -1.42 7.87 11.24
C LEU A 217 -1.07 6.52 11.89
N GLY A 218 -0.58 6.52 13.13
CA GLY A 218 -0.27 5.30 13.87
C GLY A 218 -1.48 4.36 13.99
N VAL A 219 -2.64 4.89 14.37
CA VAL A 219 -3.89 4.13 14.44
C VAL A 219 -4.27 3.56 13.07
N SER A 220 -4.13 4.34 12.00
CA SER A 220 -4.45 3.91 10.64
C SER A 220 -3.54 2.77 10.20
N ILE A 221 -2.23 2.93 10.36
CA ILE A 221 -1.23 1.89 10.06
C ILE A 221 -1.57 0.61 10.83
N ASN A 222 -1.78 0.73 12.15
CA ASN A 222 -2.02 -0.44 12.99
C ASN A 222 -3.31 -1.18 12.61
N ASN A 223 -4.41 -0.48 12.37
CA ASN A 223 -5.68 -1.10 11.96
C ASN A 223 -5.53 -1.89 10.64
N TRP A 224 -4.83 -1.33 9.66
CA TRP A 224 -4.62 -1.98 8.38
C TRP A 224 -3.63 -3.15 8.51
N LEU A 225 -2.55 -3.02 9.25
CA LEU A 225 -1.63 -4.12 9.53
C LEU A 225 -2.33 -5.28 10.25
N GLN A 226 -3.21 -5.00 11.22
CA GLN A 226 -4.00 -6.05 11.88
C GLN A 226 -4.96 -6.75 10.89
N ALA A 227 -5.54 -6.01 9.94
CA ALA A 227 -6.37 -6.61 8.89
C ALA A 227 -5.54 -7.47 7.90
N TYR A 228 -4.28 -7.11 7.62
CA TYR A 228 -3.36 -7.91 6.82
C TYR A 228 -2.68 -9.06 7.58
N LYS A 229 -2.72 -9.06 8.91
CA LYS A 229 -2.00 -10.03 9.76
C LYS A 229 -2.17 -11.49 9.34
N PRO A 230 -3.39 -12.00 9.04
CA PRO A 230 -3.55 -13.40 8.63
C PRO A 230 -2.78 -13.71 7.35
N PHE A 231 -2.85 -12.84 6.35
CA PHE A 231 -2.12 -12.99 5.08
C PHE A 231 -0.61 -12.92 5.28
N LEU A 232 -0.11 -11.89 5.95
CA LEU A 232 1.32 -11.67 6.13
C LEU A 232 1.98 -12.80 6.93
N LYS A 233 1.32 -13.32 7.97
CA LYS A 233 1.83 -14.47 8.74
C LYS A 233 1.85 -15.76 7.90
N ALA A 234 0.81 -16.04 7.14
CA ALA A 234 0.75 -17.22 6.28
C ALA A 234 1.82 -17.16 5.18
N ALA A 235 1.97 -16.03 4.52
CA ALA A 235 2.95 -15.84 3.46
C ALA A 235 4.39 -15.89 3.99
N ALA A 236 4.68 -15.33 5.16
CA ALA A 236 5.99 -15.41 5.81
C ALA A 236 6.35 -16.85 6.19
N SER A 237 5.37 -17.64 6.66
CA SER A 237 5.57 -19.07 6.98
C SER A 237 5.89 -19.89 5.74
N ASN A 238 5.23 -19.62 4.62
CA ASN A 238 5.48 -20.29 3.35
C ASN A 238 6.86 -19.92 2.76
N ALA A 239 7.29 -18.66 2.90
CA ALA A 239 8.60 -18.22 2.46
C ALA A 239 9.77 -18.82 3.28
N ALA A 240 9.50 -19.22 4.52
CA ALA A 240 10.49 -19.85 5.42
C ALA A 240 10.66 -21.38 5.22
N GLN A 241 9.79 -22.02 4.43
CA GLN A 241 9.92 -23.43 4.06
C GLN A 241 10.59 -23.52 2.67
N PRO A 242 11.86 -23.96 2.55
CA PRO A 242 12.45 -24.24 1.24
C PRO A 242 11.72 -25.42 0.60
N GLU A 243 11.64 -25.43 -0.74
CA GLU A 243 11.04 -26.48 -1.57
C GLU A 243 11.77 -27.85 -1.38
N GLU A 244 11.52 -28.57 -0.30
CA GLU A 244 12.04 -29.95 -0.12
C GLU A 244 11.06 -31.05 -0.57
N GLU A 245 9.86 -30.73 -1.01
CA GLU A 245 8.83 -31.76 -1.25
C GLU A 245 8.68 -32.22 -2.71
N ASN A 246 9.45 -31.68 -3.67
CA ASN A 246 9.37 -32.12 -5.08
C ASN A 246 10.52 -33.03 -5.56
N ALA A 247 11.46 -33.40 -4.67
CA ALA A 247 12.55 -34.29 -5.05
C ALA A 247 12.26 -35.79 -4.74
N ALA A 248 11.24 -36.10 -3.94
CA ALA A 248 10.96 -37.48 -3.55
C ALA A 248 10.08 -38.25 -4.54
N ASP A 249 9.28 -37.57 -5.36
CA ASP A 249 8.34 -38.23 -6.28
C ASP A 249 8.93 -38.54 -7.68
N SER A 250 10.12 -38.04 -7.99
CA SER A 250 10.79 -38.32 -9.28
C SER A 250 11.70 -39.57 -9.24
N LEU A 251 11.94 -40.18 -8.09
CA LEU A 251 12.80 -41.35 -7.93
C LEU A 251 12.06 -42.69 -7.86
N SER A 252 10.73 -42.70 -7.79
CA SER A 252 9.93 -43.93 -7.73
C SER A 252 9.47 -44.50 -9.08
N VAL A 253 9.68 -43.80 -10.19
CA VAL A 253 9.20 -44.25 -11.53
C VAL A 253 10.27 -44.97 -12.35
N SER A 254 11.52 -45.04 -11.90
CA SER A 254 12.61 -45.67 -12.68
C SER A 254 13.00 -47.09 -12.26
N ALA A 255 12.31 -47.70 -11.28
CA ALA A 255 12.68 -49.07 -10.80
C ALA A 255 11.84 -50.20 -11.39
N ASP A 256 10.72 -49.93 -12.07
CA ASP A 256 9.80 -50.98 -12.54
C ASP A 256 9.90 -51.34 -14.03
N SER A 257 10.89 -50.84 -14.77
CA SER A 257 11.05 -51.07 -16.21
C SER A 257 12.14 -52.11 -16.60
N LEU A 258 12.70 -52.84 -15.65
CA LEU A 258 13.82 -53.78 -15.91
C LEU A 258 13.53 -55.24 -15.55
N ALA A 259 12.30 -55.67 -15.45
CA ALA A 259 11.94 -57.07 -15.08
C ALA A 259 11.10 -57.81 -16.12
N ILE A 260 11.10 -57.45 -17.41
CA ILE A 260 10.51 -58.31 -18.47
C ILE A 260 11.48 -58.42 -19.65
N ALA A 261 12.50 -59.21 -19.53
CA ALA A 261 13.23 -59.85 -20.66
C ALA A 261 14.09 -61.00 -20.14
N LYS A 262 13.47 -62.14 -19.92
CA LYS A 262 14.09 -63.49 -20.08
C LYS A 262 13.00 -64.50 -20.32
#